data_6d7860ea7fe5a19364e3ea26b89eb5ed
#
_entry.id   6d7860ea7fe5a19364e3ea26b89eb5ed
#
_cell.length_a   1.000
_cell.length_b   1.000
_cell.length_c   1.000
_cell.angle_alpha   90.00
_cell.angle_beta   90.00
_cell.angle_gamma   90.00
#
_symmetry.space_group_name_H-M   'P 1'
#
loop_
_entity.id
_entity.type
_entity.pdbx_description
1 polymer ?
#
loop_
_entity_poly.entity_id
_entity_poly.type
_entity_poly.pdbx_seq_one_letter_code
_entity_poly.pdbx_strand_id
1 'polypeptide(L)'
;MAGDWLKFECSLPEKPETLAITAAMGWDDPDLTVGKLMRLFRWFDQHTLEGNAQNVTAALLDRIIGVTGFVDAVAKTGWIVITDEGISLHNFEKHNGATAKSRGLTAKRVANCKSNAKGNAATVTEALPREEKRREEKKEIPSVTDVTGGKPPLT
;
A
#
# COMPACT_ATOMS: atom_id res chain seq x y z
N MET A 1 12.19 5.57 -1.53
CA MET A 1 11.53 5.29 -0.24
C MET A 1 10.06 5.05 -0.50
N ALA A 2 9.57 3.87 -0.25
CA ALA A 2 8.18 3.55 -0.41
C ALA A 2 7.46 4.00 0.85
N GLY A 3 6.63 5.02 0.66
CA GLY A 3 5.58 5.48 1.53
C GLY A 3 5.76 5.34 3.04
N ASP A 4 6.46 6.25 3.67
CA ASP A 4 6.44 6.43 5.14
C ASP A 4 5.10 7.04 5.58
N TRP A 5 4.01 6.39 5.22
CA TRP A 5 2.68 6.80 5.68
C TRP A 5 2.04 5.68 6.48
N LEU A 6 1.38 6.06 7.56
CA LEU A 6 0.54 5.18 8.36
C LEU A 6 -0.91 5.35 7.94
N LYS A 7 -1.64 4.25 7.90
CA LYS A 7 -3.08 4.30 7.71
C LYS A 7 -3.72 4.79 9.00
N PHE A 8 -4.43 5.89 8.92
CA PHE A 8 -5.12 6.50 10.04
C PHE A 8 -6.63 6.30 9.92
N GLU A 9 -7.27 5.88 10.99
CA GLU A 9 -8.72 5.79 11.06
C GLU A 9 -9.28 7.12 11.56
N CYS A 10 -10.12 7.79 10.76
CA CYS A 10 -10.63 9.13 11.08
C CYS A 10 -11.41 9.18 12.40
N SER A 11 -12.04 8.07 12.78
CA SER A 11 -12.79 7.95 14.05
C SER A 11 -11.92 7.64 15.26
N LEU A 12 -10.59 7.53 15.11
CA LEU A 12 -9.69 7.16 16.21
C LEU A 12 -9.81 8.07 17.45
N PRO A 13 -9.95 9.41 17.32
CA PRO A 13 -10.09 10.28 18.50
C PRO A 13 -11.35 9.99 19.33
N GLU A 14 -12.41 9.53 18.67
CA GLU A 14 -13.72 9.31 19.30
C GLU A 14 -13.93 7.88 19.80
N LYS A 15 -12.93 6.99 19.56
CA LYS A 15 -13.04 5.60 20.00
C LYS A 15 -13.07 5.47 21.51
N PRO A 16 -13.91 4.57 22.04
CA PRO A 16 -13.98 4.32 23.49
C PRO A 16 -12.61 3.97 24.08
N GLU A 17 -11.78 3.23 23.34
CA GLU A 17 -10.43 2.85 23.76
C GLU A 17 -9.52 4.07 23.87
N THR A 18 -9.58 5.01 22.90
CA THR A 18 -8.81 6.25 22.94
C THR A 18 -9.22 7.09 24.15
N LEU A 19 -10.53 7.22 24.38
CA LEU A 19 -11.06 7.96 25.54
C LEU A 19 -10.67 7.29 26.85
N ALA A 20 -10.67 5.95 26.90
CA ALA A 20 -10.23 5.21 28.07
C ALA A 20 -8.74 5.41 28.38
N ILE A 21 -7.87 5.43 27.35
CA ILE A 21 -6.45 5.74 27.51
C ILE A 21 -6.27 7.18 27.99
N THR A 22 -6.98 8.14 27.37
CA THR A 22 -6.95 9.56 27.75
C THR A 22 -7.28 9.75 29.22
N ALA A 23 -8.37 9.12 29.68
CA ALA A 23 -8.78 9.15 31.08
C ALA A 23 -7.75 8.47 32.01
N ALA A 24 -7.20 7.31 31.61
CA ALA A 24 -6.18 6.59 32.38
C ALA A 24 -4.90 7.40 32.55
N MET A 25 -4.57 8.24 31.57
CA MET A 25 -3.40 9.14 31.62
C MET A 25 -3.69 10.45 32.34
N GLY A 26 -4.94 10.71 32.74
CA GLY A 26 -5.36 11.97 33.36
C GLY A 26 -5.29 13.16 32.40
N TRP A 27 -5.49 12.92 31.12
CA TRP A 27 -5.52 13.97 30.09
C TRP A 27 -6.95 14.40 29.79
N ASP A 28 -7.11 15.67 29.42
CA ASP A 28 -8.42 16.22 29.02
C ASP A 28 -8.64 16.20 27.51
N ASP A 29 -7.55 16.00 26.76
CA ASP A 29 -7.54 16.10 25.30
C ASP A 29 -7.25 14.74 24.64
N PRO A 30 -8.23 14.14 23.94
CA PRO A 30 -8.03 12.90 23.18
C PRO A 30 -7.00 13.02 22.04
N ASP A 31 -6.82 14.20 21.47
CA ASP A 31 -5.87 14.40 20.37
C ASP A 31 -4.42 14.19 20.84
N LEU A 32 -4.14 14.49 22.12
CA LEU A 32 -2.85 14.17 22.71
C LEU A 32 -2.62 12.65 22.73
N THR A 33 -3.62 11.87 23.11
CA THR A 33 -3.59 10.41 23.08
C THR A 33 -3.36 9.91 21.65
N VAL A 34 -4.08 10.45 20.68
CA VAL A 34 -3.93 10.10 19.27
C VAL A 34 -2.51 10.38 18.77
N GLY A 35 -1.94 11.53 19.10
CA GLY A 35 -0.56 11.86 18.76
C GLY A 35 0.47 10.87 19.35
N LYS A 36 0.25 10.38 20.58
CA LYS A 36 1.09 9.37 21.20
C LYS A 36 0.88 7.97 20.60
N LEU A 37 -0.34 7.61 20.27
CA LEU A 37 -0.66 6.38 19.53
C LEU A 37 0.00 6.37 18.13
N MET A 38 0.00 7.47 17.44
CA MET A 38 0.71 7.58 16.15
C MET A 38 2.20 7.31 16.28
N ARG A 39 2.85 7.79 17.35
CA ARG A 39 4.27 7.50 17.61
C ARG A 39 4.49 6.01 17.89
N LEU A 40 3.61 5.38 18.67
CA LEU A 40 3.64 3.96 18.98
C LEU A 40 3.47 3.12 17.71
N PHE A 41 2.43 3.37 16.93
CA PHE A 41 2.14 2.63 15.69
C PHE A 41 3.23 2.80 14.64
N ARG A 42 3.78 4.01 14.49
CA ARG A 42 4.92 4.26 13.61
C ARG A 42 6.14 3.45 14.01
N TRP A 43 6.40 3.35 15.30
CA TRP A 43 7.52 2.57 15.80
C TRP A 43 7.36 1.09 15.43
N PHE A 44 6.19 0.50 15.67
CA PHE A 44 5.91 -0.88 15.25
C PHE A 44 6.01 -1.06 13.74
N ASP A 45 5.52 -0.12 12.95
CA ASP A 45 5.58 -0.17 11.49
C ASP A 45 7.02 -0.14 10.95
N GLN A 46 7.90 0.58 11.60
CA GLN A 46 9.29 0.72 11.18
C GLN A 46 10.20 -0.39 11.69
N HIS A 47 9.90 -0.98 12.84
CA HIS A 47 10.81 -1.91 13.52
C HIS A 47 10.31 -3.35 13.56
N THR A 48 9.09 -3.62 13.11
CA THR A 48 8.52 -4.97 13.08
C THR A 48 7.96 -5.32 11.71
N LEU A 49 7.94 -6.61 11.38
CA LEU A 49 7.34 -7.10 10.14
C LEU A 49 5.87 -7.45 10.34
N GLU A 50 5.53 -8.03 11.48
CA GLU A 50 4.19 -8.57 11.80
C GLU A 50 3.57 -7.92 13.04
N GLY A 51 4.14 -6.81 13.51
CA GLY A 51 3.68 -6.15 14.72
C GLY A 51 4.16 -6.80 16.01
N ASN A 52 5.12 -7.72 15.95
CA ASN A 52 5.71 -8.41 17.10
C ASN A 52 7.11 -7.88 17.38
N ALA A 53 7.27 -7.23 18.52
CA ALA A 53 8.54 -6.68 19.00
C ALA A 53 9.12 -7.57 20.09
N GLN A 54 10.04 -8.45 19.71
CA GLN A 54 10.73 -9.34 20.67
C GLN A 54 11.75 -8.58 21.50
N ASN A 55 11.89 -8.96 22.77
CA ASN A 55 12.83 -8.35 23.73
C ASN A 55 12.60 -6.84 23.96
N VAL A 56 11.38 -6.35 23.73
CA VAL A 56 10.99 -4.96 23.97
C VAL A 56 10.08 -4.89 25.18
N THR A 57 10.41 -3.98 26.10
CA THR A 57 9.62 -3.76 27.33
C THR A 57 8.72 -2.54 27.22
N ALA A 58 7.65 -2.49 27.99
CA ALA A 58 6.76 -1.33 28.08
C ALA A 58 7.54 -0.04 28.43
N ALA A 59 8.48 -0.13 29.37
CA ALA A 59 9.31 1.01 29.77
C ALA A 59 10.19 1.55 28.61
N LEU A 60 10.67 0.68 27.73
CA LEU A 60 11.41 1.13 26.54
C LEU A 60 10.52 1.90 25.56
N LEU A 61 9.32 1.38 25.29
CA LEU A 61 8.37 2.06 24.41
C LEU A 61 7.87 3.37 25.03
N ASP A 62 7.59 3.40 26.32
CA ASP A 62 7.24 4.63 27.04
C ASP A 62 8.29 5.72 26.85
N ARG A 63 9.58 5.35 26.94
CA ARG A 63 10.68 6.28 26.71
C ARG A 63 10.71 6.80 25.28
N ILE A 64 10.42 5.94 24.29
CA ILE A 64 10.34 6.33 22.87
C ILE A 64 9.15 7.26 22.63
N ILE A 65 8.00 6.98 23.23
CA ILE A 65 6.78 7.77 23.13
C ILE A 65 6.92 9.09 23.91
N GLY A 66 7.74 9.07 24.99
CA GLY A 66 7.98 10.19 25.87
C GLY A 66 6.87 10.37 26.94
N VAL A 67 6.23 9.27 27.34
CA VAL A 67 5.21 9.27 28.39
C VAL A 67 5.25 7.95 29.15
N THR A 68 5.48 8.01 30.44
CA THR A 68 5.53 6.85 31.33
C THR A 68 4.14 6.28 31.60
N GLY A 69 3.98 4.96 31.53
CA GLY A 69 2.72 4.26 31.78
C GLY A 69 1.73 4.30 30.60
N PHE A 70 2.11 4.91 29.48
CA PHE A 70 1.25 5.00 28.31
C PHE A 70 1.02 3.63 27.66
N VAL A 71 2.08 2.83 27.55
CA VAL A 71 2.02 1.49 26.95
C VAL A 71 1.13 0.56 27.79
N ASP A 72 1.19 0.66 29.11
CA ASP A 72 0.31 -0.11 29.99
C ASP A 72 -1.16 0.33 29.87
N ALA A 73 -1.42 1.63 29.69
CA ALA A 73 -2.76 2.15 29.45
C ALA A 73 -3.32 1.63 28.11
N VAL A 74 -2.49 1.58 27.06
CA VAL A 74 -2.87 1.00 25.75
C VAL A 74 -3.10 -0.51 25.86
N ALA A 75 -2.29 -1.23 26.65
CA ALA A 75 -2.46 -2.67 26.86
C ALA A 75 -3.81 -3.01 27.50
N LYS A 76 -4.28 -2.19 28.45
CA LYS A 76 -5.59 -2.36 29.09
C LYS A 76 -6.76 -2.28 28.12
N THR A 77 -6.61 -1.60 27.01
CA THR A 77 -7.66 -1.54 25.96
C THR A 77 -7.61 -2.72 24.98
N GLY A 78 -6.60 -3.59 25.08
CA GLY A 78 -6.43 -4.76 24.22
C GLY A 78 -5.80 -4.45 22.85
N TRP A 79 -5.33 -3.24 22.61
CA TRP A 79 -4.66 -2.90 21.34
C TRP A 79 -3.24 -3.43 21.26
N ILE A 80 -2.61 -3.63 22.41
CA ILE A 80 -1.31 -4.30 22.51
C ILE A 80 -1.37 -5.39 23.57
N VAL A 81 -0.54 -6.40 23.39
CA VAL A 81 -0.36 -7.49 24.35
C VAL A 81 1.10 -7.47 24.82
N ILE A 82 1.28 -7.43 26.12
CA ILE A 82 2.61 -7.48 26.77
C ILE A 82 2.82 -8.90 27.28
N THR A 83 3.91 -9.52 26.87
CA THR A 83 4.35 -10.85 27.30
C THR A 83 5.79 -10.80 27.82
N ASP A 84 6.25 -11.88 28.43
CA ASP A 84 7.64 -12.01 28.86
C ASP A 84 8.64 -12.00 27.68
N GLU A 85 8.17 -12.37 26.48
CA GLU A 85 8.98 -12.40 25.26
C GLU A 85 9.04 -11.05 24.55
N GLY A 86 8.10 -10.15 24.85
CA GLY A 86 8.01 -8.83 24.18
C GLY A 86 6.60 -8.27 24.12
N ILE A 87 6.40 -7.38 23.16
CA ILE A 87 5.12 -6.67 22.97
C ILE A 87 4.63 -6.88 21.54
N SER A 88 3.35 -7.22 21.41
CA SER A 88 2.69 -7.37 20.12
C SER A 88 1.54 -6.37 19.95
N LEU A 89 1.41 -5.84 18.73
CA LEU A 89 0.32 -4.94 18.34
C LEU A 89 -0.83 -5.76 17.73
N HIS A 90 -2.00 -5.70 18.37
CA HIS A 90 -3.18 -6.42 17.91
C HIS A 90 -3.66 -5.87 16.54
N ASN A 91 -4.09 -6.76 15.64
CA ASN A 91 -4.56 -6.40 14.29
C ASN A 91 -3.55 -5.59 13.42
N PHE A 92 -2.25 -5.73 13.66
CA PHE A 92 -1.21 -5.03 12.91
C PHE A 92 -1.36 -5.21 11.40
N GLU A 93 -1.60 -6.43 10.92
CA GLU A 93 -1.77 -6.71 9.49
C GLU A 93 -2.95 -5.98 8.85
N LYS A 94 -4.02 -5.79 9.59
CA LYS A 94 -5.21 -5.08 9.09
C LYS A 94 -4.90 -3.60 8.77
N HIS A 95 -4.04 -2.98 9.55
CA HIS A 95 -3.75 -1.56 9.46
C HIS A 95 -2.43 -1.27 8.74
N ASN A 96 -1.38 -2.04 9.03
CA ASN A 96 0.00 -1.78 8.60
C ASN A 96 0.67 -2.95 7.90
N GLY A 97 -0.03 -4.06 7.67
CA GLY A 97 0.53 -5.29 7.14
C GLY A 97 1.20 -5.14 5.76
N ALA A 98 2.04 -6.11 5.42
CA ALA A 98 2.77 -6.20 4.15
C ALA A 98 1.88 -5.99 2.91
N THR A 99 0.62 -6.40 2.98
CA THR A 99 -0.39 -6.17 1.92
C THR A 99 -0.78 -4.71 1.75
N ALA A 100 -0.81 -3.90 2.82
CA ALA A 100 -1.08 -2.47 2.73
C ALA A 100 0.12 -1.73 2.12
N LYS A 101 1.33 -2.07 2.54
CA LYS A 101 2.59 -1.56 1.95
C LYS A 101 2.76 -2.02 0.50
N SER A 102 2.48 -3.28 0.19
CA SER A 102 2.52 -3.84 -1.16
C SER A 102 1.53 -3.16 -2.10
N ARG A 103 0.30 -2.90 -1.65
CA ARG A 103 -0.70 -2.15 -2.45
C ARG A 103 -0.25 -0.72 -2.72
N GLY A 104 0.32 -0.03 -1.73
CA GLY A 104 0.89 1.31 -1.89
C GLY A 104 2.04 1.34 -2.89
N LEU A 105 2.95 0.38 -2.81
CA LEU A 105 4.06 0.21 -3.74
C LEU A 105 3.59 -0.09 -5.17
N THR A 106 2.61 -0.98 -5.31
CA THR A 106 2.04 -1.35 -6.62
C THR A 106 1.30 -0.17 -7.23
N ALA A 107 0.51 0.57 -6.46
CA ALA A 107 -0.16 1.78 -6.94
C ALA A 107 0.84 2.84 -7.43
N LYS A 108 1.96 3.04 -6.71
CA LYS A 108 3.03 3.96 -7.11
C LYS A 108 3.76 3.50 -8.35
N ARG A 109 4.04 2.18 -8.49
CA ARG A 109 4.63 1.60 -9.72
C ARG A 109 3.72 1.81 -10.92
N VAL A 110 2.43 1.52 -10.77
CA VAL A 110 1.43 1.72 -11.83
C VAL A 110 1.32 3.20 -12.22
N ALA A 111 1.30 4.11 -11.26
CA ALA A 111 1.29 5.54 -11.53
C ALA A 111 2.54 5.99 -12.30
N ASN A 112 3.73 5.53 -11.90
CA ASN A 112 4.98 5.83 -12.60
C ASN A 112 5.02 5.21 -14.01
N CYS A 113 4.54 3.97 -14.19
CA CYS A 113 4.43 3.36 -15.52
C CYS A 113 3.49 4.14 -16.42
N LYS A 114 2.34 4.60 -15.90
CA LYS A 114 1.39 5.42 -16.67
C LYS A 114 1.97 6.80 -17.04
N SER A 115 2.73 7.44 -16.16
CA SER A 115 3.38 8.72 -16.46
C SER A 115 4.49 8.56 -17.51
N ASN A 116 5.30 7.50 -17.41
CA ASN A 116 6.35 7.20 -18.38
C ASN A 116 5.78 6.77 -19.73
N ALA A 117 4.68 6.00 -19.75
CA ALA A 117 3.98 5.63 -21.00
C ALA A 117 3.43 6.87 -21.71
N LYS A 118 2.94 7.87 -20.95
CA LYS A 118 2.45 9.14 -21.50
C LYS A 118 3.59 10.00 -22.07
N GLY A 119 4.75 9.99 -21.42
CA GLY A 119 5.98 10.64 -21.90
C GLY A 119 6.53 9.97 -23.16
N ASN A 120 6.57 8.64 -23.22
CA ASN A 120 7.07 7.89 -24.36
C ASN A 120 6.09 7.92 -25.57
N ALA A 121 4.77 7.98 -25.33
CA ALA A 121 3.80 8.10 -26.42
C ALA A 121 3.96 9.43 -27.19
N ALA A 122 4.34 10.51 -26.51
CA ALA A 122 4.62 11.79 -27.15
C ALA A 122 5.90 11.76 -28.01
N THR A 123 6.90 10.96 -27.60
CA THR A 123 8.19 10.86 -28.33
C THR A 123 8.15 9.83 -29.46
N VAL A 124 7.29 8.82 -29.37
CA VAL A 124 7.16 7.78 -30.41
C VAL A 124 6.33 8.27 -31.60
N THR A 125 5.42 9.23 -31.40
CA THR A 125 4.64 9.82 -32.50
C THR A 125 5.49 10.69 -33.44
N GLU A 126 6.63 11.20 -32.98
CA GLU A 126 7.55 11.95 -33.86
C GLU A 126 8.57 11.07 -34.61
N ALA A 127 8.78 9.83 -34.18
CA ALA A 127 9.84 8.97 -34.73
C ALA A 127 9.40 7.96 -35.79
N LEU A 128 8.10 7.78 -36.08
CA LEU A 128 7.64 6.74 -36.99
C LEU A 128 6.66 7.20 -38.08
N PRO A 129 7.05 8.10 -39.02
CA PRO A 129 6.29 8.27 -40.27
C PRO A 129 6.64 7.24 -41.34
N ARG A 130 7.67 6.37 -41.15
CA ARG A 130 8.26 5.63 -42.26
C ARG A 130 7.81 4.17 -42.38
N GLU A 131 7.24 3.57 -41.37
CA GLU A 131 6.82 2.16 -41.43
C GLU A 131 5.33 1.96 -41.77
N GLU A 132 4.46 2.93 -41.47
CA GLU A 132 3.06 2.83 -41.86
C GLU A 132 2.85 2.97 -43.36
N LYS A 133 3.61 3.85 -44.04
CA LYS A 133 3.56 3.97 -45.50
C LYS A 133 3.97 2.69 -46.24
N ARG A 134 4.83 1.88 -45.64
CA ARG A 134 5.27 0.61 -46.23
C ARG A 134 4.27 -0.52 -46.05
N ARG A 135 3.35 -0.41 -45.11
CA ARG A 135 2.27 -1.39 -44.91
C ARG A 135 1.06 -1.12 -45.77
N GLU A 136 0.79 0.13 -46.13
CA GLU A 136 -0.32 0.48 -47.00
C GLU A 136 0.00 0.16 -48.48
N GLU A 137 1.24 0.37 -48.92
CA GLU A 137 1.66 0.00 -50.27
C GLU A 137 1.68 -1.54 -50.56
N LYS A 138 1.67 -2.35 -49.50
CA LYS A 138 1.63 -3.82 -49.63
C LYS A 138 0.21 -4.41 -49.67
N LYS A 139 -0.81 -3.60 -49.50
CA LYS A 139 -2.23 -4.01 -49.52
C LYS A 139 -2.95 -3.79 -50.85
N GLU A 140 -2.31 -3.14 -51.81
CA GLU A 140 -2.86 -2.96 -53.16
C GLU A 140 -2.16 -3.86 -54.19
N ILE A 141 -2.24 -5.17 -54.00
CA ILE A 141 -2.04 -6.11 -55.10
C ILE A 141 -3.42 -6.66 -55.43
N PRO A 142 -4.02 -6.32 -56.57
CA PRO A 142 -5.31 -6.88 -56.96
C PRO A 142 -5.15 -8.37 -57.23
N SER A 143 -6.01 -9.13 -56.59
CA SER A 143 -6.22 -10.54 -56.95
C SER A 143 -6.80 -10.60 -58.36
N VAL A 144 -6.02 -11.07 -59.28
CA VAL A 144 -6.54 -11.50 -60.57
C VAL A 144 -7.19 -12.84 -60.39
N THR A 145 -8.47 -12.79 -60.47
CA THR A 145 -9.36 -13.91 -60.68
C THR A 145 -9.16 -14.51 -62.06
N ASP A 146 -9.59 -15.70 -62.06
CA ASP A 146 -10.22 -16.39 -63.18
C ASP A 146 -9.36 -17.45 -63.85
N VAL A 147 -9.88 -18.59 -63.85
CA VAL A 147 -10.39 -19.30 -65.01
C VAL A 147 -10.99 -20.65 -64.58
N THR A 148 -12.28 -20.67 -64.70
CA THR A 148 -13.14 -21.69 -65.34
C THR A 148 -12.62 -23.11 -65.48
N GLY A 149 -13.46 -24.02 -65.07
CA GLY A 149 -13.87 -25.07 -65.95
C GLY A 149 -13.38 -26.45 -65.71
N GLY A 150 -14.30 -27.37 -65.50
CA GLY A 150 -14.06 -28.75 -65.78
C GLY A 150 -14.57 -29.76 -64.79
N LYS A 151 -15.82 -30.04 -64.88
CA LYS A 151 -16.41 -31.26 -64.29
C LYS A 151 -16.12 -32.43 -65.21
N PRO A 152 -15.61 -33.59 -64.75
CA PRO A 152 -15.67 -34.82 -65.47
C PRO A 152 -16.77 -35.74 -64.95
N PRO A 153 -17.29 -36.63 -65.82
CA PRO A 153 -18.48 -37.42 -65.58
C PRO A 153 -18.13 -38.76 -64.90
N LEU A 154 -19.21 -39.30 -64.38
CA LEU A 154 -19.37 -40.62 -63.86
C LEU A 154 -18.99 -41.73 -64.80
N THR A 155 -18.30 -42.74 -64.33
CA THR A 155 -18.59 -44.21 -64.48
C THR A 155 -17.94 -44.92 -63.33
#